data_02d31951f00ef0095991286ba7038590
#
_entry.id   02d31951f00ef0095991286ba7038590
#
_cell.length_a   1.000
_cell.length_b   1.000
_cell.length_c   1.000
_cell.angle_alpha   90.00
_cell.angle_beta   90.00
_cell.angle_gamma   90.00
#
_symmetry.space_group_name_H-M   'P 1'
#
loop_
_entity.id
_entity.type
_entity.pdbx_description
1 polymer ?
#
loop_
_entity_poly.entity_id
_entity_poly.type
_entity_poly.pdbx_seq_one_letter_code
_entity_poly.pdbx_strand_id
1 'polypeptide(L)'
;GEIIHKISGKTWAEFIEDRIMKPIGMTASFGSYNRTKSVENKIDAHAPVNGKAIAVPHDWNETANPAGGILSNITDMTTWANFLMNGFVTKDGKRLVSEKNANMLWQIQQPIPVAAKNSYDTKFNGYGLGWFISDVKGHRQIQHTGGLIGTVTQFTLIPDLNLGIVVLTNQQQGFAFNTITNTLKDFSLGIEGRDWLKTYAERYTKGNEQYDKEKTETYAKVAAYQKDRSAKLAPEQFVG
;
A
#
# COMPACT_ATOMS: atom_id res chain seq x y z
N GLY A 1 17.31 4.60 0.23
CA GLY A 1 18.19 3.76 1.05
C GLY A 1 19.61 4.26 0.99
N GLU A 2 20.24 4.24 -0.16
CA GLU A 2 21.65 4.57 -0.37
C GLU A 2 22.04 5.98 0.10
N ILE A 3 21.25 7.00 -0.20
CA ILE A 3 21.49 8.38 0.25
C ILE A 3 21.49 8.45 1.78
N ILE A 4 20.51 7.79 2.42
CA ILE A 4 20.43 7.73 3.89
C ILE A 4 21.67 7.04 4.45
N HIS A 5 22.09 5.92 3.88
CA HIS A 5 23.29 5.21 4.29
C HIS A 5 24.55 6.09 4.18
N LYS A 6 24.75 6.74 3.04
CA LYS A 6 25.93 7.62 2.81
C LYS A 6 26.01 8.79 3.78
N ILE A 7 24.85 9.38 4.14
CA ILE A 7 24.83 10.55 5.04
C ILE A 7 24.91 10.14 6.52
N SER A 8 24.24 9.03 6.90
CA SER A 8 24.08 8.65 8.31
C SER A 8 25.08 7.58 8.80
N GLY A 9 25.72 6.85 7.89
CA GLY A 9 26.51 5.66 8.19
C GLY A 9 25.69 4.44 8.63
N LYS A 10 24.36 4.54 8.64
CA LYS A 10 23.42 3.48 9.05
C LYS A 10 22.73 2.86 7.84
N THR A 11 22.38 1.57 7.94
CA THR A 11 21.43 0.99 6.99
C THR A 11 20.09 1.72 7.07
N TRP A 12 19.28 1.64 6.02
CA TRP A 12 17.97 2.26 6.02
C TRP A 12 17.09 1.73 7.17
N ALA A 13 17.12 0.42 7.42
CA ALA A 13 16.37 -0.21 8.50
C ALA A 13 16.77 0.34 9.89
N GLU A 14 18.06 0.39 10.19
CA GLU A 14 18.56 0.96 11.45
C GLU A 14 18.19 2.44 11.59
N PHE A 15 18.29 3.19 10.48
CA PHE A 15 17.98 4.62 10.51
C PHE A 15 16.52 4.88 10.87
N ILE A 16 15.55 4.20 10.21
CA ILE A 16 14.13 4.43 10.49
C ILE A 16 13.72 3.91 11.88
N GLU A 17 14.30 2.79 12.31
CA GLU A 17 14.05 2.27 13.67
C GLU A 17 14.53 3.26 14.74
N ASP A 18 15.75 3.78 14.61
CA ASP A 18 16.33 4.68 15.61
C ASP A 18 15.75 6.10 15.56
N ARG A 19 15.46 6.61 14.36
CA ARG A 19 15.08 8.01 14.17
C ARG A 19 13.57 8.25 14.14
N ILE A 20 12.78 7.20 13.89
CA ILE A 20 11.33 7.30 13.76
C ILE A 20 10.64 6.33 14.73
N MET A 21 10.80 5.01 14.53
CA MET A 21 10.00 4.01 15.23
C MET A 21 10.17 4.07 16.76
N LYS A 22 11.40 3.98 17.25
CA LYS A 22 11.69 4.05 18.68
C LYS A 22 11.22 5.36 19.32
N PRO A 23 11.53 6.56 18.76
CA PRO A 23 11.10 7.82 19.33
C PRO A 23 9.58 7.99 19.48
N ILE A 24 8.79 7.36 18.60
CA ILE A 24 7.33 7.45 18.68
C ILE A 24 6.68 6.27 19.41
N GLY A 25 7.48 5.26 19.82
CA GLY A 25 7.01 4.11 20.59
C GLY A 25 6.50 2.94 19.77
N MET A 26 6.91 2.81 18.50
CA MET A 26 6.65 1.64 17.66
C MET A 26 7.67 0.54 17.98
N THR A 27 7.45 -0.18 19.07
CA THR A 27 8.44 -1.11 19.65
C THR A 27 8.42 -2.51 19.05
N ALA A 28 7.40 -2.83 18.28
CA ALA A 28 7.22 -4.12 17.59
C ALA A 28 7.16 -3.96 16.07
N SER A 29 7.84 -2.93 15.55
CA SER A 29 8.01 -2.66 14.12
C SER A 29 9.48 -2.74 13.74
N PHE A 30 9.74 -3.23 12.53
CA PHE A 30 11.08 -3.51 12.03
C PHE A 30 11.26 -2.97 10.62
N GLY A 31 12.42 -2.43 10.33
CA GLY A 31 12.77 -1.90 9.01
C GLY A 31 13.16 -2.96 7.98
N SER A 32 13.17 -4.23 8.35
CA SER A 32 13.56 -5.34 7.47
C SER A 32 13.07 -6.67 8.02
N TYR A 33 12.74 -7.60 7.11
CA TYR A 33 12.36 -8.97 7.48
C TYR A 33 13.48 -9.71 8.24
N ASN A 34 14.73 -9.50 7.84
CA ASN A 34 15.87 -10.16 8.50
C ASN A 34 16.05 -9.75 9.96
N ARG A 35 15.46 -8.64 10.38
CA ARG A 35 15.48 -8.15 11.76
C ARG A 35 14.38 -8.75 12.64
N THR A 36 13.49 -9.55 12.06
CA THR A 36 12.36 -10.20 12.77
C THR A 36 12.64 -11.65 13.17
N LYS A 37 13.89 -12.09 13.20
CA LYS A 37 14.25 -13.51 13.47
C LYS A 37 13.75 -14.03 14.82
N SER A 38 13.70 -13.15 15.84
CA SER A 38 13.22 -13.47 17.19
C SER A 38 11.71 -13.29 17.37
N VAL A 39 10.97 -12.88 16.33
CA VAL A 39 9.53 -12.68 16.41
C VAL A 39 8.83 -13.98 16.06
N GLU A 40 8.11 -14.57 17.02
CA GLU A 40 7.36 -15.81 16.82
C GLU A 40 6.03 -15.58 16.11
N ASN A 41 5.27 -14.54 16.53
CA ASN A 41 3.97 -14.22 15.96
C ASN A 41 4.12 -13.36 14.70
N LYS A 42 4.40 -14.01 13.57
CA LYS A 42 4.44 -13.41 12.22
C LYS A 42 3.34 -14.02 11.36
N ILE A 43 2.81 -13.20 10.45
CA ILE A 43 1.83 -13.70 9.49
C ILE A 43 2.51 -14.59 8.45
N ASP A 44 1.77 -15.59 7.96
CA ASP A 44 2.03 -16.22 6.68
C ASP A 44 1.28 -15.45 5.58
N ALA A 45 2.00 -15.13 4.52
CA ALA A 45 1.44 -14.44 3.36
C ALA A 45 0.67 -15.41 2.46
N HIS A 46 -0.46 -14.97 1.88
CA HIS A 46 -1.31 -15.83 1.05
C HIS A 46 -1.66 -15.16 -0.28
N ALA A 47 -1.44 -15.88 -1.37
CA ALA A 47 -1.91 -15.47 -2.69
C ALA A 47 -3.26 -16.15 -3.03
N PRO A 48 -4.20 -15.45 -3.69
CA PRO A 48 -5.42 -16.05 -4.18
C PRO A 48 -5.13 -16.84 -5.47
N VAL A 49 -5.28 -18.16 -5.41
CA VAL A 49 -5.10 -19.05 -6.57
C VAL A 49 -6.36 -19.89 -6.74
N ASN A 50 -7.06 -19.74 -7.86
CA ASN A 50 -8.31 -20.46 -8.16
C ASN A 50 -9.33 -20.41 -7.01
N GLY A 51 -9.52 -19.22 -6.43
CA GLY A 51 -10.46 -19.00 -5.32
C GLY A 51 -10.00 -19.49 -3.95
N LYS A 52 -8.78 -20.02 -3.83
CA LYS A 52 -8.20 -20.49 -2.55
C LYS A 52 -7.06 -19.59 -2.11
N ALA A 53 -6.94 -19.36 -0.82
CA ALA A 53 -5.77 -18.73 -0.21
C ALA A 53 -4.65 -19.76 -0.11
N ILE A 54 -3.57 -19.55 -0.85
CA ILE A 54 -2.39 -20.43 -0.86
C ILE A 54 -1.25 -19.69 -0.16
N ALA A 55 -0.67 -20.29 0.87
CA ALA A 55 0.51 -19.74 1.53
C ALA A 55 1.67 -19.62 0.53
N VAL A 56 2.33 -18.46 0.55
CA VAL A 56 3.47 -18.15 -0.31
C VAL A 56 4.68 -17.83 0.55
N PRO A 57 5.89 -18.24 0.10
CA PRO A 57 7.10 -17.92 0.84
C PRO A 57 7.34 -16.41 0.86
N HIS A 58 7.99 -15.94 1.92
CA HIS A 58 8.50 -14.58 1.96
C HIS A 58 9.72 -14.48 1.04
N ASP A 59 9.57 -13.77 -0.05
CA ASP A 59 10.63 -13.49 -1.03
C ASP A 59 10.77 -11.97 -1.19
N TRP A 60 11.66 -11.38 -0.39
CA TRP A 60 11.90 -9.94 -0.39
C TRP A 60 13.40 -9.64 -0.31
N ASN A 61 13.87 -8.82 -1.21
CA ASN A 61 15.26 -8.41 -1.25
C ASN A 61 15.51 -7.23 -0.29
N GLU A 62 16.50 -7.34 0.59
CA GLU A 62 16.88 -6.31 1.57
C GLU A 62 17.19 -4.95 0.92
N THR A 63 17.68 -4.92 -0.31
CA THR A 63 17.94 -3.66 -1.04
C THR A 63 16.66 -2.89 -1.35
N ALA A 64 15.52 -3.57 -1.38
CA ALA A 64 14.20 -2.99 -1.62
C ALA A 64 13.48 -2.52 -0.35
N ASN A 65 14.08 -2.68 0.84
CA ASN A 65 13.46 -2.27 2.11
C ASN A 65 12.96 -0.82 2.13
N PRO A 66 13.66 0.17 1.54
CA PRO A 66 13.14 1.54 1.49
C PRO A 66 11.82 1.71 0.72
N ALA A 67 11.49 0.76 -0.14
CA ALA A 67 10.25 0.78 -0.92
C ALA A 67 9.07 0.05 -0.24
N GLY A 68 9.34 -0.96 0.61
CA GLY A 68 8.25 -1.75 1.18
C GLY A 68 8.65 -2.75 2.26
N GLY A 69 9.86 -2.64 2.84
CA GLY A 69 10.39 -3.63 3.77
C GLY A 69 9.98 -3.51 5.23
N ILE A 70 9.12 -2.55 5.60
CA ILE A 70 8.66 -2.39 6.98
C ILE A 70 7.68 -3.52 7.35
N LEU A 71 7.98 -4.18 8.47
CA LEU A 71 7.06 -5.08 9.14
C LEU A 71 6.51 -4.39 10.40
N SER A 72 5.20 -4.46 10.60
CA SER A 72 4.54 -3.79 11.71
C SER A 72 3.28 -4.55 12.14
N ASN A 73 2.58 -4.03 13.12
CA ASN A 73 1.32 -4.53 13.64
C ASN A 73 0.32 -3.39 13.84
N ILE A 74 -0.92 -3.73 14.18
CA ILE A 74 -1.99 -2.73 14.29
C ILE A 74 -1.74 -1.70 15.40
N THR A 75 -1.14 -2.09 16.51
CA THR A 75 -0.84 -1.19 17.63
C THR A 75 0.18 -0.13 17.23
N ASP A 76 1.28 -0.55 16.62
CA ASP A 76 2.34 0.35 16.17
C ASP A 76 1.85 1.24 15.01
N MET A 77 1.06 0.70 14.07
CA MET A 77 0.48 1.50 12.99
C MET A 77 -0.56 2.50 13.49
N THR A 78 -1.28 2.21 14.57
CA THR A 78 -2.13 3.19 15.26
C THR A 78 -1.29 4.28 15.91
N THR A 79 -0.16 3.92 16.52
CA THR A 79 0.82 4.88 17.05
C THR A 79 1.35 5.80 15.96
N TRP A 80 1.67 5.25 14.80
CA TRP A 80 2.07 6.01 13.61
C TRP A 80 0.97 6.98 13.15
N ALA A 81 -0.29 6.52 13.05
CA ALA A 81 -1.43 7.36 12.67
C ALA A 81 -1.59 8.55 13.62
N ASN A 82 -1.56 8.30 14.91
CA ASN A 82 -1.67 9.34 15.95
C ASN A 82 -0.49 10.35 15.87
N PHE A 83 0.73 9.87 15.65
CA PHE A 83 1.90 10.73 15.48
C PHE A 83 1.75 11.68 14.29
N LEU A 84 1.27 11.17 13.15
CA LEU A 84 1.02 11.97 11.95
C LEU A 84 -0.09 13.01 12.19
N MET A 85 -1.21 12.59 12.77
CA MET A 85 -2.34 13.49 13.09
C MET A 85 -1.99 14.53 14.14
N ASN A 86 -1.06 14.22 15.05
CA ASN A 86 -0.51 15.18 16.02
C ASN A 86 0.59 16.09 15.44
N GLY A 87 0.65 16.24 14.11
CA GLY A 87 1.57 17.15 13.43
C GLY A 87 3.04 16.74 13.57
N PHE A 88 3.33 15.42 13.61
CA PHE A 88 4.68 14.85 13.73
C PHE A 88 5.37 15.18 15.08
N VAL A 89 4.57 15.30 16.12
CA VAL A 89 5.01 15.52 17.51
C VAL A 89 4.76 14.24 18.30
N THR A 90 5.78 13.79 19.02
CA THR A 90 5.72 12.61 19.88
C THR A 90 4.85 12.85 21.12
N LYS A 91 4.51 11.81 21.87
CA LYS A 91 3.69 11.93 23.11
C LYS A 91 4.37 12.79 24.18
N ASP A 92 5.70 12.82 24.22
CA ASP A 92 6.50 13.66 25.13
C ASP A 92 6.77 15.07 24.61
N GLY A 93 6.11 15.47 23.51
CA GLY A 93 6.16 16.83 22.97
C GLY A 93 7.33 17.12 22.02
N LYS A 94 8.14 16.12 21.68
CA LYS A 94 9.25 16.32 20.77
C LYS A 94 8.79 16.29 19.31
N ARG A 95 9.10 17.35 18.56
CA ARG A 95 8.88 17.40 17.11
C ARG A 95 9.99 16.67 16.36
N LEU A 96 9.64 15.64 15.61
CA LEU A 96 10.61 14.88 14.80
C LEU A 96 10.77 15.42 13.37
N VAL A 97 9.74 16.06 12.83
CA VAL A 97 9.74 16.65 11.48
C VAL A 97 9.37 18.12 11.60
N SER A 98 10.14 19.02 11.00
CA SER A 98 9.83 20.45 11.01
C SER A 98 8.45 20.71 10.36
N GLU A 99 7.74 21.76 10.78
CA GLU A 99 6.43 22.12 10.22
C GLU A 99 6.49 22.31 8.69
N LYS A 100 7.56 22.94 8.20
CA LYS A 100 7.80 23.12 6.78
C LYS A 100 7.81 21.77 6.04
N ASN A 101 8.57 20.80 6.57
CA ASN A 101 8.69 19.49 5.94
C ASN A 101 7.41 18.67 6.11
N ALA A 102 6.74 18.73 7.27
CA ALA A 102 5.45 18.10 7.49
C ALA A 102 4.38 18.58 6.48
N ASN A 103 4.30 19.89 6.28
CA ASN A 103 3.40 20.47 5.29
C ASN A 103 3.75 20.03 3.87
N MET A 104 5.03 19.96 3.52
CA MET A 104 5.49 19.48 2.22
C MET A 104 5.08 18.03 1.93
N LEU A 105 5.09 17.15 2.94
CA LEU A 105 4.70 15.75 2.76
C LEU A 105 3.28 15.60 2.23
N TRP A 106 2.38 16.50 2.64
CA TRP A 106 0.96 16.47 2.31
C TRP A 106 0.53 17.53 1.28
N GLN A 107 1.49 18.06 0.52
CA GLN A 107 1.22 18.87 -0.66
C GLN A 107 1.23 17.99 -1.92
N ILE A 108 0.28 18.23 -2.82
CA ILE A 108 0.25 17.56 -4.12
C ILE A 108 1.45 18.04 -4.93
N GLN A 109 2.34 17.11 -5.27
CA GLN A 109 3.49 17.33 -6.16
C GLN A 109 3.14 16.93 -7.60
N GLN A 110 2.34 15.87 -7.75
CA GLN A 110 1.89 15.34 -9.03
C GLN A 110 0.35 15.26 -9.03
N PRO A 111 -0.36 16.08 -9.80
CA PRO A 111 -1.81 15.97 -9.97
C PRO A 111 -2.21 14.67 -10.66
N ILE A 112 -3.32 14.11 -10.24
CA ILE A 112 -3.93 12.91 -10.82
C ILE A 112 -5.37 13.24 -11.23
N PRO A 113 -5.80 12.90 -12.47
CA PRO A 113 -7.17 13.15 -12.89
C PRO A 113 -8.22 12.54 -11.97
N VAL A 114 -9.29 13.26 -11.71
CA VAL A 114 -10.43 12.77 -10.93
C VAL A 114 -11.50 12.25 -11.88
N ALA A 115 -12.00 11.04 -11.63
CA ALA A 115 -13.11 10.49 -12.39
C ALA A 115 -14.38 11.34 -12.21
N ALA A 116 -15.08 11.64 -13.31
CA ALA A 116 -16.30 12.45 -13.31
C ALA A 116 -17.40 11.88 -12.39
N LYS A 117 -17.47 10.55 -12.29
CA LYS A 117 -18.31 9.84 -11.32
C LYS A 117 -17.41 9.15 -10.31
N ASN A 118 -17.51 9.53 -9.05
CA ASN A 118 -16.81 8.92 -7.95
C ASN A 118 -17.72 8.86 -6.71
N SER A 119 -17.38 7.97 -5.78
CA SER A 119 -18.27 7.65 -4.65
C SER A 119 -18.31 8.73 -3.57
N TYR A 120 -17.33 9.60 -3.52
CA TYR A 120 -17.15 10.56 -2.42
C TYR A 120 -17.20 12.02 -2.84
N ASP A 121 -17.64 12.28 -4.06
CA ASP A 121 -17.73 13.63 -4.61
C ASP A 121 -16.37 14.37 -4.61
N THR A 122 -15.30 13.59 -4.79
CA THR A 122 -13.91 14.03 -4.85
C THR A 122 -13.71 15.09 -5.93
N LYS A 123 -13.09 16.21 -5.60
CA LYS A 123 -12.83 17.35 -6.47
C LYS A 123 -11.36 17.47 -6.88
N PHE A 124 -10.44 16.96 -6.05
CA PHE A 124 -9.02 16.95 -6.37
C PHE A 124 -8.38 15.61 -5.97
N ASN A 125 -7.33 15.24 -6.68
CA ASN A 125 -6.53 14.05 -6.40
C ASN A 125 -5.10 14.29 -6.88
N GLY A 126 -4.14 13.76 -6.16
CA GLY A 126 -2.74 13.84 -6.52
C GLY A 126 -1.85 13.02 -5.62
N TYR A 127 -0.56 13.03 -5.92
CA TYR A 127 0.47 12.36 -5.15
C TYR A 127 1.43 13.39 -4.55
N GLY A 128 1.68 13.30 -3.26
CA GLY A 128 2.64 14.10 -2.52
C GLY A 128 3.98 13.36 -2.34
N LEU A 129 4.62 13.57 -1.21
CA LEU A 129 5.85 12.86 -0.88
C LEU A 129 5.53 11.56 -0.11
N GLY A 130 5.20 10.50 -0.87
CA GLY A 130 4.83 9.20 -0.31
C GLY A 130 3.35 9.05 0.08
N TRP A 131 2.47 9.96 -0.34
CA TRP A 131 1.07 9.94 -0.01
C TRP A 131 0.17 10.29 -1.20
N PHE A 132 -0.92 9.56 -1.39
CA PHE A 132 -2.05 10.01 -2.18
C PHE A 132 -2.85 11.01 -1.36
N ILE A 133 -3.20 12.12 -1.97
CA ILE A 133 -3.92 13.23 -1.34
C ILE A 133 -5.13 13.54 -2.18
N SER A 134 -6.30 13.48 -1.57
CA SER A 134 -7.58 13.76 -2.23
C SER A 134 -8.54 14.41 -1.24
N ASP A 135 -9.75 14.71 -1.67
CA ASP A 135 -10.85 14.99 -0.75
C ASP A 135 -11.91 13.88 -0.77
N VAL A 136 -12.59 13.78 0.34
CA VAL A 136 -13.71 12.87 0.59
C VAL A 136 -14.86 13.72 1.16
N LYS A 137 -15.86 14.03 0.33
CA LYS A 137 -16.95 14.94 0.71
C LYS A 137 -16.45 16.29 1.26
N GLY A 138 -15.37 16.83 0.67
CA GLY A 138 -14.76 18.10 1.08
C GLY A 138 -13.73 17.97 2.23
N HIS A 139 -13.59 16.83 2.88
CA HIS A 139 -12.56 16.58 3.89
C HIS A 139 -11.30 16.07 3.24
N ARG A 140 -10.14 16.61 3.61
CA ARG A 140 -8.85 16.14 3.09
C ARG A 140 -8.56 14.71 3.54
N GLN A 141 -8.30 13.84 2.59
CA GLN A 141 -7.86 12.46 2.80
C GLN A 141 -6.39 12.30 2.41
N ILE A 142 -5.63 11.63 3.26
CA ILE A 142 -4.23 11.26 3.05
C ILE A 142 -4.15 9.75 3.19
N GLN A 143 -3.67 9.07 2.15
CA GLN A 143 -3.67 7.62 2.16
C GLN A 143 -2.49 7.04 1.39
N HIS A 144 -2.15 5.80 1.70
CA HIS A 144 -1.31 4.95 0.87
C HIS A 144 -1.66 3.47 1.09
N THR A 145 -1.50 2.68 0.04
CA THR A 145 -1.62 1.22 0.11
C THR A 145 -0.24 0.59 0.21
N GLY A 146 -0.17 -0.62 0.72
CA GLY A 146 0.99 -1.50 0.60
C GLY A 146 0.60 -2.79 -0.10
N GLY A 147 1.51 -3.35 -0.88
CA GLY A 147 1.31 -4.65 -1.52
C GLY A 147 2.64 -5.36 -1.73
N LEU A 148 2.76 -6.53 -1.15
CA LEU A 148 3.78 -7.52 -1.42
C LEU A 148 3.12 -8.82 -1.81
N ILE A 149 3.91 -9.79 -2.30
CA ILE A 149 3.36 -11.12 -2.61
C ILE A 149 2.69 -11.69 -1.35
N GLY A 150 1.40 -11.97 -1.47
CA GLY A 150 0.60 -12.56 -0.41
C GLY A 150 0.09 -11.62 0.68
N THR A 151 0.35 -10.31 0.62
CA THR A 151 -0.15 -9.33 1.58
C THR A 151 -0.57 -8.03 0.92
N VAL A 152 -1.62 -7.40 1.45
CA VAL A 152 -1.98 -6.03 1.08
C VAL A 152 -2.40 -5.25 2.32
N THR A 153 -2.14 -3.95 2.31
CA THR A 153 -2.44 -3.05 3.42
C THR A 153 -3.03 -1.74 2.92
N GLN A 154 -3.80 -1.09 3.78
CA GLN A 154 -4.33 0.26 3.54
C GLN A 154 -4.13 1.10 4.78
N PHE A 155 -3.61 2.31 4.57
CA PHE A 155 -3.50 3.34 5.58
C PHE A 155 -4.22 4.60 5.09
N THR A 156 -5.14 5.12 5.87
CA THR A 156 -5.95 6.30 5.51
C THR A 156 -6.10 7.22 6.71
N LEU A 157 -5.88 8.50 6.52
CA LEU A 157 -6.16 9.57 7.48
C LEU A 157 -7.15 10.56 6.86
N ILE A 158 -8.11 11.01 7.67
CA ILE A 158 -8.98 12.17 7.39
C ILE A 158 -8.89 13.09 8.61
N PRO A 159 -7.87 13.98 8.65
CA PRO A 159 -7.57 14.77 9.84
C PRO A 159 -8.74 15.64 10.32
N ASP A 160 -9.51 16.20 9.40
CA ASP A 160 -10.68 17.05 9.72
C ASP A 160 -11.76 16.29 10.52
N LEU A 161 -11.79 14.96 10.41
CA LEU A 161 -12.71 14.08 11.15
C LEU A 161 -12.02 13.39 12.34
N ASN A 162 -10.76 13.71 12.60
CA ASN A 162 -9.91 12.97 13.56
C ASN A 162 -9.95 11.45 13.33
N LEU A 163 -9.98 11.03 12.06
CA LEU A 163 -10.15 9.64 11.65
C LEU A 163 -8.86 9.06 11.06
N GLY A 164 -8.41 7.95 11.65
CA GLY A 164 -7.36 7.10 11.10
C GLY A 164 -7.89 5.69 10.87
N ILE A 165 -7.69 5.13 9.68
CA ILE A 165 -8.07 3.77 9.32
C ILE A 165 -6.83 3.02 8.88
N VAL A 166 -6.54 1.90 9.54
CA VAL A 166 -5.45 1.00 9.21
C VAL A 166 -6.02 -0.39 8.96
N VAL A 167 -5.75 -0.94 7.80
CA VAL A 167 -6.14 -2.32 7.45
C VAL A 167 -4.89 -3.10 7.07
N LEU A 168 -4.61 -4.15 7.82
CA LEU A 168 -3.50 -5.07 7.59
C LEU A 168 -4.09 -6.44 7.26
N THR A 169 -3.68 -7.03 6.14
CA THR A 169 -4.15 -8.34 5.72
C THR A 169 -2.99 -9.27 5.41
N ASN A 170 -3.21 -10.56 5.54
CA ASN A 170 -2.27 -11.60 5.16
C ASN A 170 -2.71 -12.36 3.90
N GLN A 171 -3.52 -11.72 3.07
CA GLN A 171 -3.92 -12.23 1.76
C GLN A 171 -3.87 -11.11 0.71
N GLN A 172 -3.35 -11.40 -0.46
CA GLN A 172 -3.22 -10.44 -1.57
C GLN A 172 -4.58 -10.22 -2.27
N GLN A 173 -5.53 -9.59 -1.56
CA GLN A 173 -6.86 -9.26 -2.07
C GLN A 173 -7.23 -7.81 -1.75
N GLY A 174 -6.97 -6.91 -2.70
CA GLY A 174 -7.19 -5.47 -2.53
C GLY A 174 -8.65 -5.07 -2.30
N PHE A 175 -9.63 -5.86 -2.74
CA PHE A 175 -11.03 -5.53 -2.49
C PHE A 175 -11.41 -5.66 -1.01
N ALA A 176 -10.73 -6.51 -0.25
CA ALA A 176 -10.98 -6.68 1.19
C ALA A 176 -10.68 -5.39 1.96
N PHE A 177 -9.48 -4.81 1.80
CA PHE A 177 -9.14 -3.57 2.49
C PHE A 177 -9.98 -2.38 2.00
N ASN A 178 -10.33 -2.33 0.70
CA ASN A 178 -11.20 -1.28 0.17
C ASN A 178 -12.62 -1.35 0.77
N THR A 179 -13.16 -2.58 0.91
CA THR A 179 -14.46 -2.79 1.56
C THR A 179 -14.45 -2.25 2.97
N ILE A 180 -13.48 -2.65 3.79
CA ILE A 180 -13.35 -2.22 5.19
C ILE A 180 -13.18 -0.70 5.27
N THR A 181 -12.23 -0.15 4.51
CA THR A 181 -11.92 1.29 4.53
C THR A 181 -13.13 2.13 4.11
N ASN A 182 -13.84 1.75 3.06
CA ASN A 182 -14.99 2.52 2.59
C ASN A 182 -16.20 2.39 3.53
N THR A 183 -16.42 1.22 4.13
CA THR A 183 -17.47 1.04 5.14
C THR A 183 -17.23 1.95 6.35
N LEU A 184 -15.99 2.00 6.85
CA LEU A 184 -15.64 2.87 7.99
C LEU A 184 -15.71 4.36 7.63
N LYS A 185 -15.32 4.74 6.41
CA LYS A 185 -15.48 6.12 5.92
C LYS A 185 -16.96 6.51 5.84
N ASP A 186 -17.79 5.66 5.24
CA ASP A 186 -19.23 5.94 5.12
C ASP A 186 -19.88 6.09 6.49
N PHE A 187 -19.55 5.21 7.43
CA PHE A 187 -20.01 5.33 8.82
C PHE A 187 -19.61 6.68 9.44
N SER A 188 -18.34 7.08 9.28
CA SER A 188 -17.83 8.33 9.85
C SER A 188 -18.39 9.58 9.18
N LEU A 189 -18.84 9.47 7.92
CA LEU A 189 -19.43 10.56 7.14
C LEU A 189 -20.96 10.58 7.20
N GLY A 190 -21.59 9.65 7.95
CA GLY A 190 -23.05 9.52 8.00
C GLY A 190 -23.68 9.10 6.67
N ILE A 191 -22.95 8.37 5.82
CA ILE A 191 -23.42 7.89 4.52
C ILE A 191 -24.02 6.51 4.69
N GLU A 192 -25.30 6.37 4.37
CA GLU A 192 -26.05 5.13 4.49
C GLU A 192 -26.39 4.50 3.13
N GLY A 193 -26.88 3.26 3.15
CA GLY A 193 -27.44 2.56 1.99
C GLY A 193 -26.39 2.03 1.00
N ARG A 194 -25.10 2.04 1.32
CA ARG A 194 -24.03 1.47 0.47
C ARG A 194 -23.61 0.10 0.98
N ASP A 195 -23.59 -0.86 0.08
CA ASP A 195 -23.04 -2.21 0.33
C ASP A 195 -21.71 -2.36 -0.41
N TRP A 196 -20.64 -2.02 0.28
CA TRP A 196 -19.29 -2.13 -0.29
C TRP A 196 -18.84 -3.58 -0.46
N LEU A 197 -19.31 -4.49 0.39
CA LEU A 197 -19.01 -5.92 0.26
C LEU A 197 -19.58 -6.46 -1.05
N LYS A 198 -20.87 -6.22 -1.30
CA LYS A 198 -21.53 -6.61 -2.56
C LYS A 198 -20.85 -5.95 -3.76
N THR A 199 -20.59 -4.63 -3.68
CA THR A 199 -19.97 -3.85 -4.76
C THR A 199 -18.61 -4.43 -5.16
N TYR A 200 -17.75 -4.75 -4.20
CA TYR A 200 -16.42 -5.27 -4.48
C TYR A 200 -16.43 -6.77 -4.82
N ALA A 201 -17.35 -7.55 -4.27
CA ALA A 201 -17.56 -8.95 -4.68
C ALA A 201 -17.94 -9.06 -6.16
N GLU A 202 -18.90 -8.23 -6.62
CA GLU A 202 -19.29 -8.19 -8.03
C GLU A 202 -18.12 -7.76 -8.94
N ARG A 203 -17.32 -6.76 -8.52
CA ARG A 203 -16.12 -6.33 -9.26
C ARG A 203 -15.07 -7.44 -9.34
N TYR A 204 -14.87 -8.17 -8.26
CA TYR A 204 -13.95 -9.30 -8.20
C TYR A 204 -14.37 -10.41 -9.17
N THR A 205 -15.65 -10.80 -9.15
CA THR A 205 -16.16 -11.83 -10.05
C THR A 205 -15.99 -11.43 -11.52
N LYS A 206 -16.44 -10.23 -11.89
CA LYS A 206 -16.28 -9.71 -13.26
C LYS A 206 -14.81 -9.59 -13.69
N GLY A 207 -13.94 -9.16 -12.77
CA GLY A 207 -12.51 -9.06 -13.04
C GLY A 207 -11.87 -10.43 -13.31
N ASN A 208 -12.25 -11.45 -12.55
CA ASN A 208 -11.77 -12.81 -12.76
C ASN A 208 -12.26 -13.41 -14.09
N GLU A 209 -13.55 -13.23 -14.41
CA GLU A 209 -14.11 -13.67 -15.70
C GLU A 209 -13.36 -13.04 -16.88
N GLN A 210 -13.10 -11.75 -16.81
CA GLN A 210 -12.35 -11.04 -17.84
C GLN A 210 -10.89 -11.54 -17.94
N TYR A 211 -10.22 -11.72 -16.79
CA TYR A 211 -8.87 -12.26 -16.73
C TYR A 211 -8.77 -13.66 -17.32
N ASP A 212 -9.70 -14.56 -17.00
CA ASP A 212 -9.72 -15.94 -17.51
C ASP A 212 -9.93 -15.96 -19.03
N LYS A 213 -10.77 -15.07 -19.54
CA LYS A 213 -10.97 -14.88 -20.99
C LYS A 213 -9.67 -14.42 -21.67
N GLU A 214 -9.07 -13.34 -21.18
CA GLU A 214 -7.82 -12.78 -21.74
C GLU A 214 -6.66 -13.77 -21.66
N LYS A 215 -6.57 -14.52 -20.56
CA LYS A 215 -5.59 -15.59 -20.37
C LYS A 215 -5.75 -16.69 -21.44
N THR A 216 -6.99 -17.15 -21.65
CA THR A 216 -7.32 -18.18 -22.66
C THR A 216 -6.94 -17.72 -24.07
N GLU A 217 -7.33 -16.48 -24.42
CA GLU A 217 -6.98 -15.88 -25.72
C GLU A 217 -5.46 -15.73 -25.90
N THR A 218 -4.75 -15.33 -24.83
CA THR A 218 -3.29 -15.17 -24.86
C THR A 218 -2.61 -16.51 -25.07
N TYR A 219 -3.01 -17.55 -24.34
CA TYR A 219 -2.44 -18.88 -24.53
C TYR A 219 -2.74 -19.46 -25.92
N ALA A 220 -3.92 -19.20 -26.47
CA ALA A 220 -4.23 -19.60 -27.85
C ALA A 220 -3.30 -18.92 -28.87
N LYS A 221 -3.04 -17.61 -28.71
CA LYS A 221 -2.07 -16.87 -29.53
C LYS A 221 -0.65 -17.45 -29.41
N VAL A 222 -0.18 -17.67 -28.17
CA VAL A 222 1.14 -18.27 -27.92
C VAL A 222 1.26 -19.65 -28.60
N ALA A 223 0.24 -20.51 -28.45
CA ALA A 223 0.23 -21.82 -29.09
C ALA A 223 0.24 -21.73 -30.64
N ALA A 224 -0.44 -20.74 -31.21
CA ALA A 224 -0.40 -20.49 -32.66
C ALA A 224 1.00 -20.05 -33.12
N TYR A 225 1.65 -19.14 -32.38
CA TYR A 225 3.04 -18.73 -32.66
C TYR A 225 4.04 -19.87 -32.51
N GLN A 226 3.84 -20.76 -31.55
CA GLN A 226 4.72 -21.94 -31.35
C GLN A 226 4.60 -22.96 -32.50
N LYS A 227 3.46 -23.02 -33.15
CA LYS A 227 3.28 -23.87 -34.35
C LYS A 227 3.95 -23.28 -35.58
N ASP A 228 3.92 -21.97 -35.72
CA ASP A 228 4.61 -21.25 -36.82
C ASP A 228 6.01 -20.81 -36.34
N ARG A 229 6.93 -21.79 -36.25
CA ARG A 229 8.33 -21.56 -35.85
C ARG A 229 9.20 -20.95 -36.94
N SER A 230 8.65 -20.46 -38.03
CA SER A 230 9.42 -19.72 -39.02
C SER A 230 9.87 -18.39 -38.39
N ALA A 231 11.10 -18.36 -37.87
CA ALA A 231 11.73 -17.12 -37.50
C ALA A 231 11.83 -16.23 -38.71
N LYS A 232 11.08 -15.13 -38.73
CA LYS A 232 11.08 -14.18 -39.86
C LYS A 232 12.38 -13.36 -39.93
N LEU A 233 13.19 -13.43 -38.89
CA LEU A 233 14.47 -12.74 -38.77
C LEU A 233 15.55 -13.75 -38.41
N ALA A 234 16.73 -13.62 -39.00
CA ALA A 234 17.90 -14.41 -38.61
C ALA A 234 18.33 -14.00 -37.18
N PRO A 235 18.89 -14.94 -36.35
CA PRO A 235 19.33 -14.65 -35.01
C PRO A 235 20.25 -13.42 -34.90
N GLU A 236 21.07 -13.17 -35.89
CA GLU A 236 22.01 -12.05 -35.98
C GLU A 236 21.31 -10.68 -36.06
N GLN A 237 20.05 -10.66 -36.47
CA GLN A 237 19.23 -9.43 -36.54
C GLN A 237 18.64 -9.01 -35.19
N PHE A 238 18.77 -9.85 -34.16
CA PHE A 238 18.35 -9.54 -32.79
C PHE A 238 19.52 -9.08 -31.90
N VAL A 239 20.75 -9.10 -32.40
CA VAL A 239 21.95 -8.67 -31.70
C VAL A 239 22.30 -7.28 -32.20
N GLY A 240 21.97 -6.24 -31.38
CA GLY A 240 22.37 -4.86 -31.62
C GLY A 240 23.72 -4.55 -31.02
#